data_65a44ddb7ac8eb44d3568eac6fcb9cd7
#
_entry.id   65a44ddb7ac8eb44d3568eac6fcb9cd7
#
_cell.length_a   1.000
_cell.length_b   1.000
_cell.length_c   1.000
_cell.angle_alpha   90.00
_cell.angle_beta   90.00
_cell.angle_gamma   90.00
#
_symmetry.space_group_name_H-M   'P 1'
#
loop_
_entity.id
_entity.type
_entity.pdbx_description
1 polymer ?
#
loop_
_entity_poly.entity_id
_entity_poly.type
_entity_poly.pdbx_seq_one_letter_code
_entity_poly.pdbx_strand_id
1 'polypeptide(L)'
;GWCHAAMQSRRGDDRWCIADVRFSNLPPTERHTWIEAPFNDNRAVWQHLMADDVWRIDYQMEPDADPAQVSSEAEVRKRLRRQFGDAVDCEIVWVGPYAYRSQCMDNLRIGSVYFMGDTAKIVSPFGARGGNTGVADADNLAWKLGAVLRGRAGAALLDSYHQERVEAARQNVQVSYRTTRFLRPSEGIERTFRHAVIGLARQYPFARQLVNTGRMAVANPYSQSNVCAKTGGVSVQNVHFRWQDGSQGCVNDLLQWADGNLLLLVFGDQSLQARQRLAKLTIDAPVRCVQVLGADARTQSRETVRDPLGHLQGACHVFGHAWALVRPDAYLSATGEAVDSALVLSIAQALAIA
;
A
#
# COMPACT_ATOMS: atom_id res chain seq x y z
N GLY A 1 -1.85 28.31 -19.73
CA GLY A 1 -2.93 27.62 -19.07
C GLY A 1 -2.51 26.26 -18.62
N TRP A 2 -2.15 26.10 -17.36
CA TRP A 2 -1.74 24.83 -16.76
C TRP A 2 -2.99 24.06 -16.35
N CYS A 3 -2.96 22.75 -16.43
CA CYS A 3 -4.06 21.80 -16.23
C CYS A 3 -5.05 22.23 -15.15
N HIS A 4 -6.29 22.54 -15.52
CA HIS A 4 -7.41 22.67 -14.59
C HIS A 4 -7.82 21.24 -14.16
N ALA A 5 -7.21 20.76 -13.08
CA ALA A 5 -7.56 19.46 -12.51
C ALA A 5 -8.57 19.68 -11.40
N ALA A 6 -9.75 19.09 -11.54
CA ALA A 6 -10.73 19.05 -10.46
C ALA A 6 -10.25 18.08 -9.37
N MET A 7 -10.44 18.48 -8.11
CA MET A 7 -10.02 17.68 -6.94
C MET A 7 -11.22 17.54 -6.00
N GLN A 8 -11.62 16.30 -5.75
CA GLN A 8 -12.63 16.03 -4.72
C GLN A 8 -11.98 16.16 -3.34
N SER A 9 -12.46 17.11 -2.56
CA SER A 9 -11.96 17.38 -1.21
C SER A 9 -13.00 16.96 -0.17
N ARG A 10 -12.57 16.13 0.79
CA ARG A 10 -13.25 16.00 2.08
C ARG A 10 -12.40 16.74 3.11
N ARG A 11 -12.80 17.94 3.51
CA ARG A 11 -12.23 18.62 4.66
C ARG A 11 -12.62 17.83 5.91
N GLY A 12 -11.66 17.23 6.57
CA GLY A 12 -11.80 16.86 7.97
C GLY A 12 -11.49 18.10 8.80
N ASP A 13 -12.33 18.41 9.79
CA ASP A 13 -12.04 19.44 10.80
C ASP A 13 -10.97 18.95 11.80
N ASP A 14 -10.01 18.19 11.32
CA ASP A 14 -9.01 17.51 12.13
C ASP A 14 -7.74 18.36 12.18
N ARG A 15 -7.67 19.22 13.18
CA ARG A 15 -6.55 20.14 13.41
C ARG A 15 -5.65 19.61 14.51
N TRP A 16 -4.36 19.76 14.31
CA TRP A 16 -3.32 19.29 15.21
C TRP A 16 -2.25 20.35 15.40
N CYS A 17 -1.69 20.40 16.61
CA CYS A 17 -0.45 21.08 16.89
C CYS A 17 0.64 20.02 16.97
N ILE A 18 1.60 20.06 16.07
CA ILE A 18 2.75 19.17 16.07
C ILE A 18 3.90 19.88 16.75
N ALA A 19 4.48 19.26 17.75
CA ALA A 19 5.65 19.75 18.47
C ALA A 19 6.78 18.72 18.37
N ASP A 20 7.91 19.12 17.79
CA ASP A 20 9.14 18.36 17.80
C ASP A 20 10.02 18.89 18.92
N VAL A 21 10.35 18.04 19.88
CA VAL A 21 11.08 18.42 21.08
C VAL A 21 12.25 17.48 21.36
N ARG A 22 13.31 17.99 21.95
CA ARG A 22 14.44 17.21 22.47
C ARG A 22 14.44 17.32 23.98
N PHE A 23 14.29 16.18 24.67
CA PHE A 23 14.28 16.13 26.13
C PHE A 23 15.70 16.01 26.67
N SER A 24 16.00 16.73 27.76
CA SER A 24 17.25 16.55 28.50
C SER A 24 17.31 15.20 29.22
N ASN A 25 16.17 14.71 29.71
CA ASN A 25 16.00 13.37 30.24
C ASN A 25 15.05 12.60 29.33
N LEU A 26 15.58 11.63 28.58
CA LEU A 26 14.82 10.90 27.56
C LEU A 26 13.66 10.10 28.19
N PRO A 27 12.43 10.27 27.67
CA PRO A 27 11.33 9.35 27.98
C PRO A 27 11.67 7.94 27.53
N PRO A 28 10.96 6.89 28.04
CA PRO A 28 11.08 5.54 27.50
C PRO A 28 10.88 5.53 25.98
N THR A 29 11.72 4.75 25.26
CA THR A 29 11.70 4.65 23.80
C THR A 29 10.46 3.86 23.32
N GLU A 30 9.30 4.36 23.66
CA GLU A 30 8.00 3.76 23.36
C GLU A 30 7.15 4.74 22.58
N ARG A 31 6.37 4.21 21.64
CA ARG A 31 5.33 4.99 20.99
C ARG A 31 4.08 5.01 21.86
N HIS A 32 3.66 6.18 22.29
CA HIS A 32 2.44 6.37 23.05
C HIS A 32 1.33 6.95 22.18
N THR A 33 0.13 6.43 22.37
CA THR A 33 -1.08 6.93 21.73
C THR A 33 -2.19 7.04 22.77
N TRP A 34 -2.54 8.26 23.10
CA TRP A 34 -3.72 8.54 23.94
C TRP A 34 -4.89 8.89 23.04
N ILE A 35 -5.96 8.15 23.13
CA ILE A 35 -7.20 8.44 22.38
C ILE A 35 -7.97 9.56 23.09
N GLU A 36 -7.92 9.58 24.41
CA GLU A 36 -8.50 10.59 25.29
C GLU A 36 -7.46 10.93 26.36
N ALA A 37 -6.61 11.91 26.07
CA ALA A 37 -5.56 12.35 26.97
C ALA A 37 -6.11 13.35 28.00
N PRO A 38 -6.12 13.05 29.31
CA PRO A 38 -6.63 13.98 30.33
C PRO A 38 -5.86 15.30 30.34
N PHE A 39 -4.57 15.25 30.06
CA PHE A 39 -3.68 16.42 29.99
C PHE A 39 -3.88 17.28 28.73
N ASN A 40 -4.63 16.78 27.71
CA ASN A 40 -5.03 17.50 26.50
C ASN A 40 -6.54 17.61 26.38
N ASP A 41 -7.23 17.85 27.50
CA ASP A 41 -8.67 18.05 27.58
C ASP A 41 -9.49 16.91 26.94
N ASN A 42 -9.06 15.65 27.21
CA ASN A 42 -9.61 14.41 26.65
C ASN A 42 -9.60 14.32 25.12
N ARG A 43 -8.67 15.03 24.48
CA ARG A 43 -8.40 14.88 23.04
C ARG A 43 -7.20 13.99 22.81
N ALA A 44 -7.08 13.47 21.58
CA ALA A 44 -6.01 12.56 21.23
C ALA A 44 -4.63 13.23 21.29
N VAL A 45 -3.65 12.46 21.73
CA VAL A 45 -2.23 12.83 21.68
C VAL A 45 -1.42 11.63 21.19
N TRP A 46 -0.46 11.89 20.32
CA TRP A 46 0.50 10.89 19.86
C TRP A 46 1.90 11.35 20.13
N GLN A 47 2.72 10.42 20.59
CA GLN A 47 4.12 10.65 20.92
C GLN A 47 4.96 9.53 20.35
N HIS A 48 6.04 9.87 19.67
CA HIS A 48 7.01 8.90 19.17
C HIS A 48 8.37 9.54 18.97
N LEU A 49 9.40 8.69 19.12
CA LEU A 49 10.77 9.06 18.83
C LEU A 49 10.99 9.13 17.31
N MET A 50 11.66 10.15 16.86
CA MET A 50 12.16 10.36 15.51
C MET A 50 13.70 10.19 15.47
N ALA A 51 14.32 10.51 14.34
CA ALA A 51 15.78 10.57 14.25
C ALA A 51 16.34 11.70 15.14
N ASP A 52 17.63 11.59 15.49
CA ASP A 52 18.40 12.61 16.21
C ASP A 52 17.84 12.96 17.62
N ASP A 53 17.30 11.95 18.31
CA ASP A 53 16.70 12.07 19.65
C ASP A 53 15.57 13.11 19.74
N VAL A 54 14.95 13.44 18.62
CA VAL A 54 13.80 14.31 18.56
C VAL A 54 12.53 13.51 18.80
N TRP A 55 11.71 13.98 19.71
CA TRP A 55 10.39 13.45 19.99
C TRP A 55 9.32 14.27 19.32
N ARG A 56 8.50 13.64 18.50
CA ARG A 56 7.30 14.24 17.92
C ARG A 56 6.11 14.00 18.82
N ILE A 57 5.42 15.08 19.16
CA ILE A 57 4.18 15.05 19.94
C ILE A 57 3.11 15.77 19.15
N ASP A 58 2.08 15.05 18.77
CA ASP A 58 0.95 15.55 18.02
C ASP A 58 -0.22 15.76 19.00
N TYR A 59 -0.57 16.99 19.29
CA TYR A 59 -1.71 17.37 20.12
C TYR A 59 -2.90 17.69 19.24
N GLN A 60 -3.99 16.94 19.40
CA GLN A 60 -5.25 17.26 18.74
C GLN A 60 -5.83 18.57 19.31
N MET A 61 -6.18 19.49 18.43
CA MET A 61 -6.72 20.79 18.77
C MET A 61 -8.25 20.81 18.83
N GLU A 62 -8.83 21.83 19.44
CA GLU A 62 -10.26 22.12 19.30
C GLU A 62 -10.59 22.51 17.85
N PRO A 63 -11.81 22.20 17.38
CA PRO A 63 -12.20 22.52 16.00
C PRO A 63 -12.15 24.02 15.67
N ASP A 64 -12.44 24.86 16.66
CA ASP A 64 -12.52 26.33 16.58
C ASP A 64 -11.28 27.03 17.12
N ALA A 65 -10.26 26.29 17.60
CA ALA A 65 -9.03 26.87 18.11
C ALA A 65 -8.30 27.66 17.04
N ASP A 66 -7.73 28.81 17.42
CA ASP A 66 -6.81 29.57 16.55
C ASP A 66 -5.50 28.81 16.39
N PRO A 67 -5.15 28.36 15.16
CA PRO A 67 -3.95 27.60 14.92
C PRO A 67 -2.66 28.34 15.32
N ALA A 68 -2.61 29.66 15.14
CA ALA A 68 -1.43 30.47 15.48
C ALA A 68 -1.23 30.52 16.99
N GLN A 69 -2.30 30.72 17.76
CA GLN A 69 -2.23 30.74 19.21
C GLN A 69 -1.83 29.37 19.78
N VAL A 70 -2.48 28.30 19.31
CA VAL A 70 -2.28 26.93 19.83
C VAL A 70 -0.89 26.41 19.54
N SER A 71 -0.27 26.81 18.42
CA SER A 71 1.11 26.45 18.07
C SER A 71 2.14 27.49 18.50
N SER A 72 1.77 28.44 19.35
CA SER A 72 2.77 29.30 19.98
C SER A 72 3.66 28.50 20.94
N GLU A 73 4.93 28.88 21.05
CA GLU A 73 5.87 28.21 21.95
C GLU A 73 5.37 28.20 23.41
N ALA A 74 4.74 29.26 23.86
CA ALA A 74 4.20 29.39 25.21
C ALA A 74 3.10 28.33 25.48
N GLU A 75 2.15 28.16 24.55
CA GLU A 75 1.09 27.18 24.68
C GLU A 75 1.59 25.74 24.56
N VAL A 76 2.61 25.50 23.73
CA VAL A 76 3.25 24.19 23.62
C VAL A 76 3.99 23.85 24.93
N ARG A 77 4.77 24.78 25.51
CA ARG A 77 5.42 24.58 26.79
C ARG A 77 4.43 24.29 27.93
N LYS A 78 3.28 24.94 27.90
CA LYS A 78 2.20 24.68 28.87
C LYS A 78 1.64 23.27 28.74
N ARG A 79 1.43 22.77 27.51
CA ARG A 79 1.01 21.37 27.25
C ARG A 79 2.05 20.37 27.67
N LEU A 80 3.33 20.63 27.38
CA LEU A 80 4.43 19.78 27.81
C LEU A 80 4.47 19.64 29.33
N ARG A 81 4.29 20.75 30.07
CA ARG A 81 4.18 20.70 31.55
C ARG A 81 2.98 19.90 32.03
N ARG A 82 1.81 20.07 31.38
CA ARG A 82 0.62 19.27 31.71
C ARG A 82 0.82 17.76 31.48
N GLN A 83 1.62 17.39 30.49
CA GLN A 83 1.89 16.00 30.12
C GLN A 83 3.00 15.35 30.95
N PHE A 84 4.10 16.06 31.16
CA PHE A 84 5.31 15.52 31.76
C PHE A 84 5.62 16.06 33.16
N GLY A 85 4.85 17.01 33.65
CA GLY A 85 5.07 17.71 34.91
C GLY A 85 5.87 19.02 34.77
N ASP A 86 5.82 19.84 35.81
CA ASP A 86 6.43 21.18 35.79
C ASP A 86 7.95 21.18 35.67
N ALA A 87 8.61 20.07 36.06
CA ALA A 87 10.04 19.89 35.98
C ALA A 87 10.54 19.44 34.59
N VAL A 88 9.65 19.37 33.58
CA VAL A 88 10.06 18.98 32.23
C VAL A 88 11.07 19.95 31.66
N ASP A 89 12.23 19.42 31.28
CA ASP A 89 13.31 20.17 30.61
C ASP A 89 13.47 19.66 29.19
N CYS A 90 13.18 20.55 28.23
CA CYS A 90 13.24 20.23 26.81
C CYS A 90 13.48 21.46 25.95
N GLU A 91 14.18 21.25 24.85
CA GLU A 91 14.33 22.16 23.74
C GLU A 91 13.18 21.94 22.76
N ILE A 92 12.52 23.02 22.32
CA ILE A 92 11.55 22.96 21.22
C ILE A 92 12.32 23.12 19.91
N VAL A 93 12.35 22.05 19.12
CA VAL A 93 13.04 22.01 17.82
C VAL A 93 12.17 22.61 16.73
N TRP A 94 10.88 22.28 16.74
CA TRP A 94 9.91 22.78 15.78
C TRP A 94 8.49 22.71 16.34
N VAL A 95 7.66 23.67 15.95
CA VAL A 95 6.22 23.68 16.22
C VAL A 95 5.46 24.16 15.00
N GLY A 96 4.34 23.53 14.71
CA GLY A 96 3.45 24.01 13.66
C GLY A 96 2.03 23.44 13.75
N PRO A 97 1.03 24.20 13.26
CA PRO A 97 -0.31 23.69 13.10
C PRO A 97 -0.39 22.82 11.87
N TYR A 98 -1.16 21.75 11.94
CA TYR A 98 -1.41 20.88 10.82
C TYR A 98 -2.89 20.53 10.73
N ALA A 99 -3.45 20.63 9.52
CA ALA A 99 -4.81 20.20 9.24
C ALA A 99 -4.79 19.03 8.28
N TYR A 100 -5.28 17.89 8.73
CA TYR A 100 -5.36 16.71 7.90
C TYR A 100 -6.43 16.89 6.83
N ARG A 101 -6.08 16.55 5.61
CA ARG A 101 -6.96 16.62 4.44
C ARG A 101 -6.96 15.27 3.74
N SER A 102 -8.09 14.92 3.17
CA SER A 102 -8.20 13.79 2.24
C SER A 102 -8.71 14.33 0.93
N GLN A 103 -7.87 14.27 -0.09
CA GLN A 103 -8.16 14.81 -1.41
C GLN A 103 -7.69 13.82 -2.47
N CYS A 104 -8.41 13.73 -3.57
CA CYS A 104 -8.02 12.94 -4.73
C CYS A 104 -8.41 13.70 -5.99
N MET A 105 -7.51 13.75 -6.96
CA MET A 105 -7.82 14.27 -8.29
C MET A 105 -8.84 13.36 -8.98
N ASP A 106 -9.75 13.95 -9.75
CA ASP A 106 -10.71 13.18 -10.54
C ASP A 106 -10.01 12.42 -11.68
N ASN A 107 -8.90 12.96 -12.19
CA ASN A 107 -8.12 12.33 -13.23
C ASN A 107 -6.62 12.43 -12.93
N LEU A 108 -5.93 11.29 -12.88
CA LEU A 108 -4.48 11.21 -12.66
C LEU A 108 -3.66 11.33 -13.94
N ARG A 109 -4.30 11.43 -15.09
CA ARG A 109 -3.65 11.65 -16.39
C ARG A 109 -4.33 12.77 -17.16
N ILE A 110 -3.58 13.78 -17.58
CA ILE A 110 -4.07 14.86 -18.45
C ILE A 110 -3.10 14.99 -19.62
N GLY A 111 -3.50 14.45 -20.77
CA GLY A 111 -2.63 14.38 -21.94
C GLY A 111 -1.39 13.52 -21.66
N SER A 112 -0.21 14.15 -21.74
CA SER A 112 1.09 13.51 -21.44
C SER A 112 1.57 13.73 -20.01
N VAL A 113 0.77 14.37 -19.15
CA VAL A 113 1.12 14.63 -17.76
C VAL A 113 0.45 13.60 -16.87
N TYR A 114 1.26 12.96 -15.99
CA TYR A 114 0.81 11.99 -15.01
C TYR A 114 1.05 12.52 -13.61
N PHE A 115 0.03 12.43 -12.76
CA PHE A 115 0.09 12.86 -11.37
C PHE A 115 0.24 11.64 -10.46
N MET A 116 1.13 11.72 -9.46
CA MET A 116 1.42 10.63 -8.52
C MET A 116 1.69 11.17 -7.12
N GLY A 117 1.59 10.32 -6.10
CA GLY A 117 1.81 10.72 -4.72
C GLY A 117 0.87 11.84 -4.27
N ASP A 118 1.40 12.80 -3.50
CA ASP A 118 0.61 13.88 -2.92
C ASP A 118 0.09 14.88 -3.96
N THR A 119 0.68 14.94 -5.15
CA THR A 119 0.13 15.75 -6.26
C THR A 119 -1.15 15.15 -6.84
N ALA A 120 -1.30 13.83 -6.76
CA ALA A 120 -2.47 13.10 -7.25
C ALA A 120 -3.55 12.96 -6.15
N LYS A 121 -3.11 12.72 -4.93
CA LYS A 121 -3.98 12.48 -3.78
C LYS A 121 -3.29 12.77 -2.47
N ILE A 122 -4.03 13.35 -1.54
CA ILE A 122 -3.61 13.51 -0.14
C ILE A 122 -4.47 12.56 0.69
N VAL A 123 -3.84 11.73 1.50
CA VAL A 123 -4.50 10.79 2.38
C VAL A 123 -4.16 11.15 3.82
N SER A 124 -5.16 11.14 4.71
CA SER A 124 -4.92 11.34 6.13
C SER A 124 -3.83 10.39 6.66
N PRO A 125 -2.94 10.83 7.57
CA PRO A 125 -1.82 10.04 8.07
C PRO A 125 -2.26 8.82 8.90
N PHE A 126 -3.53 8.79 9.29
CA PHE A 126 -4.10 7.66 10.03
C PHE A 126 -4.04 6.38 9.23
N GLY A 127 -3.10 5.51 9.60
CA GLY A 127 -2.82 4.25 8.93
C GLY A 127 -1.63 4.26 8.00
N ALA A 128 -0.80 5.33 7.99
CA ALA A 128 0.46 5.42 7.24
C ALA A 128 0.31 5.10 5.73
N ARG A 129 -0.80 5.52 5.11
CA ARG A 129 -1.12 5.20 3.70
C ARG A 129 -0.51 6.19 2.70
N GLY A 130 -0.22 7.45 3.09
CA GLY A 130 0.22 8.50 2.17
C GLY A 130 1.48 8.11 1.38
N GLY A 131 2.61 7.94 2.06
CA GLY A 131 3.87 7.56 1.43
C GLY A 131 3.79 6.23 0.69
N ASN A 132 3.22 5.19 1.34
CA ASN A 132 3.09 3.85 0.74
C ASN A 132 2.27 3.86 -0.56
N THR A 133 1.17 4.63 -0.63
CA THR A 133 0.39 4.73 -1.86
C THR A 133 1.11 5.55 -2.94
N GLY A 134 1.96 6.52 -2.54
CA GLY A 134 2.81 7.25 -3.49
C GLY A 134 3.88 6.35 -4.13
N VAL A 135 4.52 5.47 -3.36
CA VAL A 135 5.44 4.45 -3.88
C VAL A 135 4.71 3.51 -4.84
N ALA A 136 3.51 3.04 -4.47
CA ALA A 136 2.71 2.18 -5.35
C ALA A 136 2.23 2.89 -6.62
N ASP A 137 2.05 4.23 -6.62
CA ASP A 137 1.79 4.99 -7.85
C ASP A 137 3.01 4.98 -8.77
N ALA A 138 4.20 5.21 -8.20
CA ALA A 138 5.45 5.22 -8.95
C ALA A 138 5.74 3.86 -9.58
N ASP A 139 5.60 2.79 -8.81
CA ASP A 139 5.81 1.44 -9.27
C ASP A 139 4.83 1.06 -10.39
N ASN A 140 3.54 1.33 -10.22
CA ASN A 140 2.51 1.07 -11.22
C ASN A 140 2.74 1.86 -12.52
N LEU A 141 3.15 3.13 -12.44
CA LEU A 141 3.37 3.97 -13.62
C LEU A 141 4.69 3.62 -14.33
N ALA A 142 5.76 3.37 -13.58
CA ALA A 142 7.10 3.21 -14.13
C ALA A 142 7.21 2.03 -15.10
N TRP A 143 6.69 0.84 -14.73
CA TRP A 143 6.74 -0.30 -15.62
C TRP A 143 5.88 -0.11 -16.88
N LYS A 144 4.70 0.51 -16.74
CA LYS A 144 3.79 0.79 -17.87
C LYS A 144 4.42 1.77 -18.86
N LEU A 145 4.99 2.86 -18.35
CA LEU A 145 5.75 3.80 -19.18
C LEU A 145 6.93 3.11 -19.88
N GLY A 146 7.70 2.34 -19.11
CA GLY A 146 8.84 1.60 -19.65
C GLY A 146 8.44 0.61 -20.74
N ALA A 147 7.33 -0.11 -20.58
CA ALA A 147 6.83 -1.06 -21.59
C ALA A 147 6.38 -0.35 -22.87
N VAL A 148 5.60 0.74 -22.74
CA VAL A 148 5.09 1.50 -23.91
C VAL A 148 6.24 2.21 -24.65
N LEU A 149 7.14 2.88 -23.95
CA LEU A 149 8.26 3.60 -24.57
C LEU A 149 9.26 2.67 -25.28
N ARG A 150 9.37 1.42 -24.85
CA ARG A 150 10.18 0.40 -25.52
C ARG A 150 9.42 -0.34 -26.63
N GLY A 151 8.18 0.03 -26.93
CA GLY A 151 7.34 -0.65 -27.93
C GLY A 151 6.91 -2.07 -27.53
N ARG A 152 6.97 -2.41 -26.24
CA ARG A 152 6.60 -3.74 -25.71
C ARG A 152 5.12 -3.84 -25.33
N ALA A 153 4.39 -2.72 -25.29
CA ALA A 153 2.98 -2.66 -24.92
C ALA A 153 2.25 -1.57 -25.71
N GLY A 154 0.93 -1.72 -25.85
CA GLY A 154 0.08 -0.71 -26.46
C GLY A 154 -0.07 0.55 -25.61
N ALA A 155 -0.24 1.71 -26.25
CA ALA A 155 -0.38 3.00 -25.55
C ALA A 155 -1.56 3.03 -24.57
N ALA A 156 -2.60 2.24 -24.82
CA ALA A 156 -3.77 2.08 -23.93
C ALA A 156 -3.41 1.49 -22.55
N LEU A 157 -2.23 0.86 -22.41
CA LEU A 157 -1.73 0.42 -21.10
C LEU A 157 -1.63 1.59 -20.11
N LEU A 158 -1.29 2.79 -20.59
CA LEU A 158 -1.14 3.97 -19.74
C LEU A 158 -2.48 4.49 -19.19
N ASP A 159 -3.61 4.17 -19.82
CA ASP A 159 -4.93 4.53 -19.32
C ASP A 159 -5.27 3.74 -18.05
N SER A 160 -4.77 2.51 -17.95
CA SER A 160 -4.96 1.67 -16.77
C SER A 160 -4.31 2.25 -15.50
N TYR A 161 -3.30 3.11 -15.63
CA TYR A 161 -2.72 3.83 -14.49
C TYR A 161 -3.79 4.64 -13.74
N HIS A 162 -4.52 5.47 -14.48
CA HIS A 162 -5.59 6.26 -13.88
C HIS A 162 -6.66 5.37 -13.23
N GLN A 163 -7.14 4.35 -13.93
CA GLN A 163 -8.20 3.46 -13.45
C GLN A 163 -7.79 2.79 -12.13
N GLU A 164 -6.64 2.15 -12.10
CA GLU A 164 -6.14 1.40 -10.95
C GLU A 164 -5.80 2.31 -9.77
N ARG A 165 -5.13 3.45 -10.01
CA ARG A 165 -4.65 4.30 -8.93
C ARG A 165 -5.73 5.21 -8.34
N VAL A 166 -6.76 5.58 -9.12
CA VAL A 166 -7.96 6.25 -8.58
C VAL A 166 -8.78 5.28 -7.73
N GLU A 167 -8.95 4.03 -8.17
CA GLU A 167 -9.61 3.00 -7.36
C GLU A 167 -8.88 2.81 -6.01
N ALA A 168 -7.57 2.62 -6.04
CA ALA A 168 -6.74 2.51 -4.85
C ALA A 168 -6.82 3.75 -3.94
N ALA A 169 -6.81 4.95 -4.53
CA ALA A 169 -6.95 6.21 -3.79
C ALA A 169 -8.28 6.29 -3.05
N ARG A 170 -9.39 5.95 -3.71
CA ARG A 170 -10.73 5.93 -3.11
C ARG A 170 -10.80 4.94 -1.94
N GLN A 171 -10.25 3.74 -2.11
CA GLN A 171 -10.15 2.73 -1.05
C GLN A 171 -9.34 3.26 0.14
N ASN A 172 -8.17 3.86 -0.10
CA ASN A 172 -7.32 4.41 0.95
C ASN A 172 -7.98 5.57 1.69
N VAL A 173 -8.63 6.50 0.99
CA VAL A 173 -9.40 7.60 1.59
C VAL A 173 -10.53 7.04 2.47
N GLN A 174 -11.25 6.02 2.00
CA GLN A 174 -12.33 5.41 2.77
C GLN A 174 -11.83 4.71 4.05
N VAL A 175 -10.73 3.97 3.95
CA VAL A 175 -10.13 3.29 5.11
C VAL A 175 -9.61 4.30 6.12
N SER A 176 -8.87 5.31 5.67
CA SER A 176 -8.35 6.38 6.54
C SER A 176 -9.48 7.16 7.20
N TYR A 177 -10.56 7.47 6.49
CA TYR A 177 -11.73 8.13 7.04
C TYR A 177 -12.40 7.31 8.15
N ARG A 178 -12.60 6.00 7.93
CA ARG A 178 -13.17 5.10 8.97
C ARG A 178 -12.26 5.03 10.18
N THR A 179 -10.96 4.96 10.00
CA THR A 179 -9.98 4.95 11.10
C THR A 179 -10.02 6.26 11.88
N THR A 180 -10.05 7.39 11.19
CA THR A 180 -10.18 8.72 11.82
C THR A 180 -11.45 8.81 12.66
N ARG A 181 -12.60 8.39 12.13
CA ARG A 181 -13.86 8.37 12.88
C ARG A 181 -13.83 7.45 14.10
N PHE A 182 -13.16 6.31 14.02
CA PHE A 182 -13.01 5.43 15.17
C PHE A 182 -12.11 6.05 16.25
N LEU A 183 -10.98 6.63 15.85
CA LEU A 183 -10.07 7.30 16.78
C LEU A 183 -10.69 8.58 17.35
N ARG A 184 -11.51 9.26 16.58
CA ARG A 184 -12.14 10.53 16.90
C ARG A 184 -13.63 10.49 16.55
N PRO A 185 -14.43 9.76 17.34
CA PRO A 185 -15.88 9.72 17.14
C PRO A 185 -16.53 11.06 17.47
N SER A 186 -17.63 11.35 16.82
CA SER A 186 -18.56 12.39 17.28
C SER A 186 -19.10 12.03 18.66
N GLU A 187 -19.58 13.01 19.40
CA GLU A 187 -20.27 12.77 20.65
C GLU A 187 -21.50 11.87 20.44
N GLY A 188 -21.94 11.23 21.50
CA GLY A 188 -23.12 10.35 21.48
C GLY A 188 -22.80 8.91 21.09
N ILE A 189 -23.58 8.35 20.16
CA ILE A 189 -23.57 6.91 19.86
C ILE A 189 -22.22 6.39 19.33
N GLU A 190 -21.49 7.18 18.56
CA GLU A 190 -20.17 6.77 18.03
C GLU A 190 -19.14 6.63 19.14
N ARG A 191 -19.15 7.55 20.11
CA ARG A 191 -18.26 7.49 21.27
C ARG A 191 -18.61 6.30 22.17
N THR A 192 -19.89 6.06 22.42
CA THR A 192 -20.37 4.89 23.17
C THR A 192 -19.98 3.59 22.49
N PHE A 193 -20.17 3.50 21.17
CA PHE A 193 -19.75 2.33 20.37
C PHE A 193 -18.25 2.08 20.48
N ARG A 194 -17.41 3.11 20.32
CA ARG A 194 -15.97 2.98 20.46
C ARG A 194 -15.57 2.46 21.84
N HIS A 195 -16.12 3.03 22.91
CA HIS A 195 -15.82 2.58 24.28
C HIS A 195 -16.21 1.11 24.48
N ALA A 196 -17.37 0.69 23.98
CA ALA A 196 -17.80 -0.70 24.04
C ALA A 196 -16.83 -1.62 23.28
N VAL A 197 -16.43 -1.25 22.05
CA VAL A 197 -15.47 -2.03 21.24
C VAL A 197 -14.11 -2.14 21.94
N ILE A 198 -13.56 -1.05 22.47
CA ILE A 198 -12.29 -1.05 23.20
C ILE A 198 -12.38 -1.91 24.48
N GLY A 199 -13.48 -1.79 25.22
CA GLY A 199 -13.73 -2.61 26.41
C GLY A 199 -13.76 -4.11 26.07
N LEU A 200 -14.49 -4.50 25.02
CA LEU A 200 -14.55 -5.88 24.55
C LEU A 200 -13.21 -6.38 23.98
N ALA A 201 -12.45 -5.52 23.31
CA ALA A 201 -11.17 -5.89 22.70
C ALA A 201 -10.09 -6.32 23.74
N ARG A 202 -10.24 -5.88 24.98
CA ARG A 202 -9.38 -6.34 26.09
C ARG A 202 -9.55 -7.82 26.38
N GLN A 203 -10.75 -8.37 26.21
CA GLN A 203 -11.11 -9.72 26.59
C GLN A 203 -11.30 -10.66 25.40
N TYR A 204 -11.85 -10.16 24.27
CA TYR A 204 -12.29 -11.00 23.15
C TYR A 204 -11.50 -10.76 21.86
N PRO A 205 -10.95 -11.82 21.22
CA PRO A 205 -10.22 -11.72 19.97
C PRO A 205 -11.02 -11.12 18.81
N PHE A 206 -12.33 -11.44 18.70
CA PHE A 206 -13.16 -10.89 17.62
C PHE A 206 -13.27 -9.36 17.67
N ALA A 207 -13.33 -8.80 18.88
CA ALA A 207 -13.41 -7.35 19.05
C ALA A 207 -12.08 -6.66 18.74
N ARG A 208 -10.93 -7.35 18.95
CA ARG A 208 -9.61 -6.87 18.51
C ARG A 208 -9.54 -6.70 17.00
N GLN A 209 -10.20 -7.57 16.24
CA GLN A 209 -10.27 -7.46 14.78
C GLN A 209 -11.06 -6.23 14.32
N LEU A 210 -12.02 -5.74 15.12
CA LEU A 210 -12.73 -4.49 14.82
C LEU A 210 -11.84 -3.27 14.98
N VAL A 211 -10.88 -3.31 15.91
CA VAL A 211 -9.90 -2.24 16.15
C VAL A 211 -8.73 -2.34 15.15
N ASN A 212 -8.21 -3.56 14.96
CA ASN A 212 -7.11 -3.84 14.04
C ASN A 212 -7.55 -4.79 12.94
N THR A 213 -8.10 -4.23 11.88
CA THR A 213 -8.62 -5.02 10.75
C THR A 213 -7.51 -5.58 9.85
N GLY A 214 -6.25 -5.22 10.05
CA GLY A 214 -5.13 -5.55 9.16
C GLY A 214 -5.20 -4.89 7.78
N ARG A 215 -6.31 -4.26 7.41
CA ARG A 215 -6.52 -3.67 6.07
C ARG A 215 -5.53 -2.60 5.69
N MET A 216 -4.86 -2.01 6.66
CA MET A 216 -3.85 -0.99 6.42
C MET A 216 -2.51 -1.55 5.95
N ALA A 217 -2.26 -2.84 6.16
CA ALA A 217 -1.06 -3.53 5.73
C ALA A 217 -1.22 -4.27 4.38
N VAL A 218 -2.44 -4.27 3.81
CA VAL A 218 -2.76 -5.01 2.58
C VAL A 218 -2.73 -4.06 1.39
N ALA A 219 -2.17 -4.50 0.27
CA ALA A 219 -2.20 -3.78 -1.00
C ALA A 219 -3.64 -3.65 -1.51
N ASN A 220 -3.92 -2.55 -2.21
CA ASN A 220 -5.24 -2.29 -2.78
C ASN A 220 -5.49 -3.20 -3.98
N PRO A 221 -6.58 -3.97 -4.06
CA PRO A 221 -6.93 -4.71 -5.26
C PRO A 221 -7.40 -3.76 -6.38
N TYR A 222 -7.17 -4.17 -7.64
CA TYR A 222 -7.62 -3.48 -8.85
C TYR A 222 -8.80 -4.24 -9.47
N SER A 223 -9.97 -4.12 -8.89
CA SER A 223 -11.16 -4.87 -9.31
C SER A 223 -11.76 -4.37 -10.64
N GLN A 224 -11.40 -3.16 -11.05
CA GLN A 224 -11.91 -2.50 -12.27
C GLN A 224 -10.83 -2.38 -13.35
N SER A 225 -9.67 -3.02 -13.20
CA SER A 225 -8.58 -2.92 -14.17
C SER A 225 -8.93 -3.63 -15.47
N ASN A 226 -8.82 -2.91 -16.59
CA ASN A 226 -9.03 -3.46 -17.93
C ASN A 226 -7.83 -4.29 -18.45
N VAL A 227 -6.69 -4.20 -17.78
CA VAL A 227 -5.46 -4.97 -18.09
C VAL A 227 -5.26 -6.18 -17.18
N CYS A 228 -6.26 -6.52 -16.38
CA CYS A 228 -6.32 -7.74 -15.59
C CYS A 228 -7.55 -8.56 -15.99
N ALA A 229 -7.39 -9.88 -16.02
CA ALA A 229 -8.53 -10.79 -16.13
C ALA A 229 -9.38 -10.75 -14.85
N LYS A 230 -10.58 -11.34 -14.87
CA LYS A 230 -11.45 -11.41 -13.68
C LYS A 230 -10.80 -12.09 -12.47
N THR A 231 -9.83 -12.97 -12.70
CA THR A 231 -9.04 -13.66 -11.68
C THR A 231 -7.84 -12.85 -11.20
N GLY A 232 -7.55 -11.71 -11.82
CA GLY A 232 -6.40 -10.86 -11.56
C GLY A 232 -6.72 -9.65 -10.66
N GLY A 233 -5.80 -8.70 -10.65
CA GLY A 233 -5.93 -7.44 -9.91
C GLY A 233 -5.63 -7.55 -8.42
N VAL A 234 -5.09 -8.68 -7.95
CA VAL A 234 -4.62 -8.88 -6.58
C VAL A 234 -3.10 -8.85 -6.51
N SER A 235 -2.55 -8.36 -5.40
CA SER A 235 -1.09 -8.36 -5.20
C SER A 235 -0.59 -9.75 -4.88
N VAL A 236 0.53 -10.13 -5.48
CA VAL A 236 1.26 -11.36 -5.19
C VAL A 236 2.14 -11.13 -3.97
N GLN A 237 2.05 -12.01 -2.98
CA GLN A 237 2.85 -11.91 -1.76
C GLN A 237 4.31 -12.25 -2.04
N ASN A 238 5.23 -11.55 -1.37
CA ASN A 238 6.66 -11.82 -1.49
C ASN A 238 7.06 -13.04 -0.66
N VAL A 239 6.75 -14.23 -1.17
CA VAL A 239 7.08 -15.51 -0.53
C VAL A 239 8.42 -16.05 -1.00
N HIS A 240 9.00 -16.95 -0.20
CA HIS A 240 10.27 -17.60 -0.50
C HIS A 240 10.10 -18.88 -1.29
N PHE A 241 11.10 -19.16 -2.14
CA PHE A 241 11.28 -20.41 -2.88
C PHE A 241 12.80 -20.76 -2.93
N ARG A 242 13.16 -21.83 -3.61
CA ARG A 242 14.58 -22.18 -3.89
C ARG A 242 14.85 -22.13 -5.38
N TRP A 243 15.97 -21.51 -5.74
CA TRP A 243 16.52 -21.63 -7.08
C TRP A 243 17.01 -23.05 -7.35
N GLN A 244 17.29 -23.37 -8.62
CA GLN A 244 17.76 -24.70 -9.00
C GLN A 244 19.09 -25.10 -8.35
N ASP A 245 19.97 -24.13 -8.10
CA ASP A 245 21.26 -24.32 -7.40
C ASP A 245 21.10 -24.52 -5.88
N GLY A 246 19.86 -24.48 -5.37
CA GLY A 246 19.55 -24.63 -3.96
C GLY A 246 19.56 -23.33 -3.15
N SER A 247 19.99 -22.21 -3.73
CA SER A 247 19.95 -20.91 -3.07
C SER A 247 18.50 -20.45 -2.82
N GLN A 248 18.30 -19.68 -1.78
CA GLN A 248 17.00 -19.12 -1.44
C GLN A 248 16.72 -17.87 -2.27
N GLY A 249 15.51 -17.74 -2.78
CA GLY A 249 14.99 -16.56 -3.44
C GLY A 249 13.61 -16.19 -2.96
N CYS A 250 13.09 -15.06 -3.42
CA CYS A 250 11.73 -14.59 -3.17
C CYS A 250 11.09 -14.04 -4.46
N VAL A 251 9.79 -13.74 -4.42
CA VAL A 251 9.05 -13.24 -5.61
C VAL A 251 9.71 -11.98 -6.18
N ASN A 252 10.21 -11.07 -5.33
CA ASN A 252 10.90 -9.88 -5.82
C ASN A 252 12.15 -10.20 -6.64
N ASP A 253 12.90 -11.27 -6.31
CA ASP A 253 14.05 -11.70 -7.09
C ASP A 253 13.63 -12.21 -8.48
N LEU A 254 12.46 -12.87 -8.57
CA LEU A 254 11.90 -13.28 -9.86
C LEU A 254 11.46 -12.07 -10.70
N LEU A 255 10.86 -11.08 -10.10
CA LEU A 255 10.45 -9.85 -10.78
C LEU A 255 11.67 -9.06 -11.25
N GLN A 256 12.72 -8.98 -10.44
CA GLN A 256 13.97 -8.38 -10.82
C GLN A 256 14.65 -9.15 -11.99
N TRP A 257 14.67 -10.47 -11.92
CA TRP A 257 15.15 -11.33 -12.99
C TRP A 257 14.32 -11.17 -14.28
N ALA A 258 12.99 -10.94 -14.16
CA ALA A 258 12.13 -10.70 -15.30
C ALA A 258 12.41 -9.37 -16.03
N ASP A 259 13.16 -8.45 -15.42
CA ASP A 259 13.66 -7.20 -16.04
C ASP A 259 12.57 -6.38 -16.73
N GLY A 260 11.50 -6.11 -15.99
CA GLY A 260 10.36 -5.31 -16.46
C GLY A 260 9.45 -6.01 -17.50
N ASN A 261 9.68 -7.29 -17.77
CA ASN A 261 8.76 -8.13 -18.54
C ASN A 261 7.68 -8.71 -17.61
N LEU A 262 6.59 -9.20 -18.19
CA LEU A 262 5.65 -10.01 -17.47
C LEU A 262 6.34 -11.30 -16.98
N LEU A 263 6.03 -11.75 -15.77
CA LEU A 263 6.52 -13.01 -15.21
C LEU A 263 5.42 -14.07 -15.34
N LEU A 264 5.70 -15.13 -16.09
CA LEU A 264 4.82 -16.27 -16.22
C LEU A 264 5.34 -17.41 -15.35
N LEU A 265 4.61 -17.72 -14.30
CA LEU A 265 4.83 -18.89 -13.45
C LEU A 265 4.04 -20.08 -14.02
N VAL A 266 4.72 -21.17 -14.33
CA VAL A 266 4.11 -22.42 -14.84
C VAL A 266 4.28 -23.50 -13.79
N PHE A 267 3.19 -23.96 -13.25
CA PHE A 267 3.18 -24.89 -12.12
C PHE A 267 3.20 -26.35 -12.56
N GLY A 268 3.97 -27.17 -11.84
CA GLY A 268 4.06 -28.60 -12.03
C GLY A 268 4.96 -29.02 -13.21
N ASP A 269 5.06 -30.34 -13.42
CA ASP A 269 5.82 -30.91 -14.54
C ASP A 269 4.99 -30.91 -15.82
N GLN A 270 5.38 -30.07 -16.75
CA GLN A 270 4.68 -29.92 -18.01
C GLN A 270 5.14 -30.97 -19.02
N SER A 271 4.20 -31.54 -19.76
CA SER A 271 4.51 -32.44 -20.87
C SER A 271 5.37 -31.75 -21.92
N LEU A 272 6.15 -32.53 -22.70
CA LEU A 272 6.98 -31.99 -23.78
C LEU A 272 6.15 -31.14 -24.77
N GLN A 273 4.93 -31.56 -25.07
CA GLN A 273 4.02 -30.84 -25.96
C GLN A 273 3.60 -29.50 -25.36
N ALA A 274 3.29 -29.46 -24.04
CA ALA A 274 2.93 -28.23 -23.36
C ALA A 274 4.10 -27.24 -23.34
N ARG A 275 5.35 -27.71 -23.13
CA ARG A 275 6.56 -26.87 -23.16
C ARG A 275 6.81 -26.30 -24.56
N GLN A 276 6.69 -27.12 -25.62
CA GLN A 276 6.82 -26.67 -27.00
C GLN A 276 5.72 -25.65 -27.38
N ARG A 277 4.50 -25.87 -26.93
CA ARG A 277 3.39 -24.93 -27.12
C ARG A 277 3.65 -23.63 -26.40
N LEU A 278 4.09 -23.68 -25.15
CA LEU A 278 4.44 -22.50 -24.36
C LEU A 278 5.52 -21.67 -25.05
N ALA A 279 6.61 -22.28 -25.49
CA ALA A 279 7.69 -21.61 -26.21
C ALA A 279 7.18 -20.90 -27.47
N LYS A 280 6.27 -21.51 -28.23
CA LYS A 280 5.65 -20.86 -29.41
C LYS A 280 4.75 -19.68 -29.03
N LEU A 281 4.00 -19.79 -27.95
CA LEU A 281 3.06 -18.75 -27.52
C LEU A 281 3.75 -17.51 -26.94
N THR A 282 4.98 -17.67 -26.47
CA THR A 282 5.72 -16.59 -25.78
C THR A 282 6.95 -16.07 -26.51
N ILE A 283 7.25 -16.60 -27.72
CA ILE A 283 8.52 -16.35 -28.44
C ILE A 283 8.82 -14.87 -28.70
N ASP A 284 7.78 -14.10 -29.04
CA ASP A 284 7.90 -12.67 -29.33
C ASP A 284 7.25 -11.77 -28.24
N ALA A 285 6.75 -12.39 -27.17
CA ALA A 285 6.09 -11.65 -26.12
C ALA A 285 7.10 -11.15 -25.07
N PRO A 286 6.93 -9.96 -24.48
CA PRO A 286 7.75 -9.48 -23.39
C PRO A 286 7.40 -10.19 -22.07
N VAL A 287 7.66 -11.51 -22.05
CA VAL A 287 7.32 -12.42 -20.96
C VAL A 287 8.56 -13.24 -20.60
N ARG A 288 8.84 -13.34 -19.30
CA ARG A 288 9.82 -14.29 -18.76
C ARG A 288 9.10 -15.46 -18.13
N CYS A 289 9.42 -16.65 -18.55
CA CYS A 289 8.76 -17.87 -18.09
C CYS A 289 9.61 -18.60 -17.06
N VAL A 290 9.03 -18.98 -15.93
CA VAL A 290 9.66 -19.77 -14.87
C VAL A 290 8.81 -20.98 -14.57
N GLN A 291 9.43 -22.17 -14.60
CA GLN A 291 8.77 -23.40 -14.18
C GLN A 291 8.87 -23.54 -12.66
N VAL A 292 7.74 -23.76 -12.01
CA VAL A 292 7.64 -23.95 -10.54
C VAL A 292 7.40 -25.43 -10.28
N LEU A 293 8.34 -26.08 -9.63
CA LEU A 293 8.32 -27.52 -9.38
C LEU A 293 8.25 -27.82 -7.87
N GLY A 294 7.65 -28.94 -7.53
CA GLY A 294 7.70 -29.51 -6.18
C GLY A 294 9.12 -30.02 -5.80
N ALA A 295 9.22 -30.61 -4.59
CA ALA A 295 10.51 -31.04 -4.01
C ALA A 295 11.28 -32.03 -4.86
N ASP A 296 10.59 -33.04 -5.42
CA ASP A 296 11.21 -34.24 -6.03
C ASP A 296 11.34 -34.18 -7.55
N ALA A 297 10.84 -33.12 -8.18
CA ALA A 297 10.88 -33.00 -9.64
C ALA A 297 12.31 -32.80 -10.17
N ARG A 298 12.70 -33.58 -11.17
CA ARG A 298 13.98 -33.46 -11.86
C ARG A 298 13.82 -32.58 -13.11
N THR A 299 14.67 -31.58 -13.26
CA THR A 299 14.70 -30.74 -14.45
C THR A 299 16.14 -30.32 -14.76
N GLN A 300 16.40 -30.03 -16.05
CA GLN A 300 17.67 -29.47 -16.50
C GLN A 300 17.53 -28.01 -16.95
N SER A 301 16.32 -27.43 -16.86
CA SER A 301 16.08 -26.05 -17.25
C SER A 301 16.63 -25.06 -16.20
N ARG A 302 17.39 -24.06 -16.67
CA ARG A 302 17.91 -22.96 -15.81
C ARG A 302 16.79 -22.02 -15.32
N GLU A 303 15.64 -22.03 -15.98
CA GLU A 303 14.49 -21.19 -15.64
C GLU A 303 13.48 -21.98 -14.80
N THR A 304 13.99 -22.56 -13.72
CA THR A 304 13.20 -23.40 -12.82
C THR A 304 13.44 -23.01 -11.37
N VAL A 305 12.36 -22.97 -10.60
CA VAL A 305 12.41 -22.80 -9.16
C VAL A 305 11.70 -23.96 -8.44
N ARG A 306 12.09 -24.20 -7.20
CA ARG A 306 11.52 -25.23 -6.35
C ARG A 306 10.64 -24.59 -5.28
N ASP A 307 9.41 -25.03 -5.23
CA ASP A 307 8.40 -24.59 -4.25
C ASP A 307 7.75 -25.82 -3.59
N PRO A 308 8.48 -26.52 -2.71
CA PRO A 308 8.02 -27.79 -2.13
C PRO A 308 6.77 -27.63 -1.25
N LEU A 309 6.49 -26.45 -0.77
CA LEU A 309 5.36 -26.14 0.13
C LEU A 309 4.20 -25.44 -0.57
N GLY A 310 4.30 -25.15 -1.87
CA GLY A 310 3.26 -24.46 -2.63
C GLY A 310 3.07 -22.98 -2.26
N HIS A 311 4.10 -22.34 -1.73
CA HIS A 311 4.02 -20.92 -1.31
C HIS A 311 3.74 -19.99 -2.48
N LEU A 312 4.34 -20.25 -3.66
CA LEU A 312 4.11 -19.45 -4.88
C LEU A 312 2.67 -19.62 -5.38
N GLN A 313 2.12 -20.85 -5.34
CA GLN A 313 0.71 -21.07 -5.67
C GLN A 313 -0.20 -20.32 -4.70
N GLY A 314 0.10 -20.39 -3.41
CA GLY A 314 -0.62 -19.66 -2.36
C GLY A 314 -0.54 -18.15 -2.53
N ALA A 315 0.65 -17.61 -2.84
CA ALA A 315 0.89 -16.19 -3.06
C ALA A 315 0.10 -15.62 -4.26
N CYS A 316 -0.11 -16.44 -5.28
CA CYS A 316 -0.92 -16.10 -6.45
C CYS A 316 -2.40 -16.45 -6.29
N HIS A 317 -2.82 -17.08 -5.19
CA HIS A 317 -4.18 -17.59 -4.98
C HIS A 317 -4.65 -18.58 -6.08
N VAL A 318 -3.73 -19.44 -6.58
CA VAL A 318 -3.95 -20.26 -7.79
C VAL A 318 -3.83 -21.76 -7.55
N PHE A 319 -4.35 -22.27 -6.48
CA PHE A 319 -4.38 -23.72 -6.23
C PHE A 319 -5.11 -24.45 -7.36
N GLY A 320 -4.40 -25.42 -8.00
CA GLY A 320 -4.95 -26.20 -9.09
C GLY A 320 -4.85 -25.57 -10.49
N HIS A 321 -4.33 -24.34 -10.61
CA HIS A 321 -4.08 -23.71 -11.92
C HIS A 321 -2.74 -24.18 -12.51
N ALA A 322 -2.65 -24.19 -13.84
CA ALA A 322 -1.41 -24.55 -14.55
C ALA A 322 -0.43 -23.40 -14.62
N TRP A 323 -0.91 -22.15 -14.62
CA TRP A 323 -0.06 -20.98 -14.73
C TRP A 323 -0.66 -19.74 -14.05
N ALA A 324 0.23 -18.81 -13.72
CA ALA A 324 -0.09 -17.46 -13.25
C ALA A 324 0.77 -16.42 -14.00
N LEU A 325 0.14 -15.36 -14.48
CA LEU A 325 0.79 -14.22 -15.14
C LEU A 325 0.87 -13.05 -14.18
N VAL A 326 2.10 -12.67 -13.81
CA VAL A 326 2.38 -11.62 -12.83
C VAL A 326 3.00 -10.42 -13.53
N ARG A 327 2.52 -9.23 -13.18
CA ARG A 327 3.00 -7.95 -13.69
C ARG A 327 4.29 -7.53 -12.97
N PRO A 328 5.10 -6.63 -13.56
CA PRO A 328 6.31 -6.11 -12.91
C PRO A 328 6.07 -5.43 -11.54
N ASP A 329 4.89 -4.86 -11.32
CA ASP A 329 4.46 -4.26 -10.04
C ASP A 329 3.88 -5.27 -9.04
N ALA A 330 4.22 -6.56 -9.18
CA ALA A 330 3.79 -7.66 -8.31
C ALA A 330 2.26 -7.86 -8.23
N TYR A 331 1.52 -7.49 -9.27
CA TYR A 331 0.09 -7.80 -9.35
C TYR A 331 -0.16 -8.98 -10.29
N LEU A 332 -1.05 -9.85 -9.86
CA LEU A 332 -1.55 -10.93 -10.70
C LEU A 332 -2.39 -10.32 -11.84
N SER A 333 -2.02 -10.60 -13.09
CA SER A 333 -2.81 -10.18 -14.26
C SER A 333 -3.87 -11.21 -14.63
N ALA A 334 -3.48 -12.48 -14.68
CA ALA A 334 -4.37 -13.58 -15.06
C ALA A 334 -3.85 -14.91 -14.54
N THR A 335 -4.72 -15.92 -14.55
CA THR A 335 -4.43 -17.32 -14.25
C THR A 335 -5.15 -18.24 -15.23
N GLY A 336 -4.66 -19.47 -15.40
CA GLY A 336 -5.32 -20.45 -16.25
C GLY A 336 -5.05 -21.89 -15.83
N GLU A 337 -6.00 -22.77 -16.15
CA GLU A 337 -5.95 -24.20 -15.83
C GLU A 337 -5.19 -25.02 -16.86
N ALA A 338 -4.95 -24.46 -18.04
CA ALA A 338 -4.22 -25.11 -19.14
C ALA A 338 -3.37 -24.11 -19.92
N VAL A 339 -2.28 -24.61 -20.52
CA VAL A 339 -1.43 -23.82 -21.45
C VAL A 339 -2.09 -23.86 -22.84
N ASP A 340 -2.92 -22.87 -23.13
CA ASP A 340 -3.69 -22.75 -24.36
C ASP A 340 -3.74 -21.32 -24.89
N SER A 341 -4.66 -21.04 -25.82
CA SER A 341 -4.80 -19.70 -26.41
C SER A 341 -5.26 -18.63 -25.41
N ALA A 342 -5.87 -19.00 -24.29
CA ALA A 342 -6.26 -18.05 -23.25
C ALA A 342 -5.06 -17.37 -22.62
N LEU A 343 -3.89 -18.03 -22.57
CA LEU A 343 -2.64 -17.42 -22.13
C LEU A 343 -2.23 -16.25 -23.05
N VAL A 344 -2.33 -16.43 -24.38
CA VAL A 344 -2.00 -15.37 -25.36
C VAL A 344 -2.92 -14.18 -25.20
N LEU A 345 -4.22 -14.41 -25.05
CA LEU A 345 -5.20 -13.37 -24.83
C LEU A 345 -4.92 -12.62 -23.51
N SER A 346 -4.53 -13.35 -22.46
CA SER A 346 -4.17 -12.75 -21.18
C SER A 346 -2.91 -11.88 -21.27
N ILE A 347 -1.90 -12.31 -22.03
CA ILE A 347 -0.68 -11.52 -22.30
C ILE A 347 -1.04 -10.27 -23.09
N ALA A 348 -1.82 -10.39 -24.15
CA ALA A 348 -2.25 -9.26 -24.96
C ALA A 348 -3.06 -8.26 -24.13
N GLN A 349 -3.98 -8.74 -23.31
CA GLN A 349 -4.74 -7.90 -22.36
C GLN A 349 -3.82 -7.18 -21.37
N ALA A 350 -2.89 -7.89 -20.74
CA ALA A 350 -1.96 -7.33 -19.76
C ALA A 350 -1.08 -6.20 -20.34
N LEU A 351 -0.77 -6.28 -21.63
CA LEU A 351 0.05 -5.32 -22.36
C LEU A 351 -0.77 -4.31 -23.17
N ALA A 352 -2.11 -4.41 -23.11
CA ALA A 352 -3.03 -3.61 -23.93
C ALA A 352 -2.66 -3.61 -25.44
N ILE A 353 -2.30 -4.78 -25.95
CA ILE A 353 -2.00 -5.04 -27.37
C ILE A 353 -3.31 -5.56 -28.01
N ALA A 354 -3.69 -5.00 -29.16
CA ALA A 354 -4.88 -5.39 -29.91
C ALA A 354 -4.74 -6.76 -30.59
#